data_8c6c1a13be6f4dc3afd30f4a08020a25
#
_entry.id   8c6c1a13be6f4dc3afd30f4a08020a25
#
_cell.length_a   1.000
_cell.length_b   1.000
_cell.length_c   1.000
_cell.angle_alpha   90.00
_cell.angle_beta   90.00
_cell.angle_gamma   90.00
#
_symmetry.space_group_name_H-M   'P 1'
#
loop_
_entity.id
_entity.type
_entity.pdbx_description
1 polymer ?
#
loop_
_entity_poly.entity_id
_entity_poly.type
_entity_poly.pdbx_seq_one_letter_code
_entity_poly.pdbx_strand_id
1 'polypeptide(L)'
;MKVLLVQPAHPSNVRLFGRVYMSSLTLPVVAALTPPDVEVAILDENVAPLDLEQPADLVGITALTPNAPRAYAIADAFRARGIPVVLGGVHPTLVPEEAAQHADIVVLGEAEGVWPQVVRDVERGSWQRFYRGEKPDLRGLPMPRWDLLDNRRYFPVPKMEASRGCPFNCTFCSTTAFFGRQMRYRPVEEVAAEIRTLDRRFSAVFITDNNIVGRPDYARELFQALIPERITWIGQASLTIAYDEELLDLAARSGCHALLIGFESLSPEGLAEANKKVNQILDYEEAIARIHRRGIAIIGCFVVGFDHDDTSVFARTAEFIERTRIAIPQVTILTPFPGTELRERLLAEGRIWDFDWSHYDATRVTFYPARMSPEELQEGYNRLVRRLYSYPAIVRRLLHACSYLGKGVVGFFPTNLVYRRLGQEALRYRPQPSSAGKGRPAQVRPIPLIVDR
;
A
#
# COMPACT_ATOMS: atom_id res chain seq x y z
N MET A 1 -13.37 13.68 -26.84
CA MET A 1 -13.42 13.83 -25.37
C MET A 1 -12.02 13.65 -24.81
N LYS A 2 -11.65 14.47 -23.82
CA LYS A 2 -10.33 14.40 -23.14
C LYS A 2 -10.53 14.08 -21.66
N VAL A 3 -9.89 13.00 -21.18
CA VAL A 3 -9.90 12.53 -19.80
C VAL A 3 -8.55 12.81 -19.16
N LEU A 4 -8.57 13.49 -18.00
CA LEU A 4 -7.39 13.62 -17.14
C LEU A 4 -7.50 12.66 -15.97
N LEU A 5 -6.50 11.79 -15.81
CA LEU A 5 -6.37 10.89 -14.66
C LEU A 5 -5.35 11.47 -13.68
N VAL A 6 -5.78 11.74 -12.46
CA VAL A 6 -4.98 12.49 -11.49
C VAL A 6 -4.60 11.63 -10.29
N GLN A 7 -3.29 11.63 -9.99
CA GLN A 7 -2.74 11.10 -8.73
C GLN A 7 -2.43 12.30 -7.81
N PRO A 8 -3.21 12.51 -6.74
CA PRO A 8 -2.92 13.57 -5.76
C PRO A 8 -1.61 13.33 -5.03
N ALA A 9 -0.96 14.41 -4.60
CA ALA A 9 0.25 14.31 -3.78
C ALA A 9 -0.03 13.52 -2.49
N HIS A 10 0.90 12.62 -2.14
CA HIS A 10 0.85 11.91 -0.86
C HIS A 10 1.57 12.72 0.21
N PRO A 11 1.03 12.86 1.44
CA PRO A 11 1.65 13.64 2.51
C PRO A 11 3.09 13.21 2.82
N SER A 12 3.36 11.91 2.69
CA SER A 12 4.69 11.32 2.90
C SER A 12 5.46 11.07 1.59
N ASN A 13 5.27 11.94 0.59
CA ASN A 13 5.97 11.80 -0.69
C ASN A 13 7.47 12.06 -0.54
N VAL A 14 8.27 11.01 -0.67
CA VAL A 14 9.73 11.11 -0.63
C VAL A 14 10.31 11.09 -2.03
N ARG A 15 11.06 12.15 -2.33
CA ARG A 15 11.92 12.19 -3.52
C ARG A 15 13.37 11.88 -3.11
N LEU A 16 13.98 10.96 -3.82
CA LEU A 16 15.38 10.64 -3.66
C LEU A 16 16.09 10.87 -5.01
N PHE A 17 17.17 11.63 -5.01
CA PHE A 17 17.89 12.03 -6.23
C PHE A 17 16.97 12.65 -7.30
N GLY A 18 15.98 13.45 -6.86
CA GLY A 18 15.03 14.14 -7.75
C GLY A 18 13.92 13.25 -8.32
N ARG A 19 13.92 11.95 -8.02
CA ARG A 19 12.92 10.99 -8.51
C ARG A 19 11.95 10.56 -7.41
N VAL A 20 10.69 10.37 -7.76
CA VAL A 20 9.69 9.75 -6.89
C VAL A 20 10.00 8.26 -6.74
N TYR A 21 9.91 7.75 -5.51
CA TYR A 21 10.36 6.40 -5.20
C TYR A 21 9.57 5.31 -5.94
N MET A 22 8.26 5.49 -6.12
CA MET A 22 7.43 4.53 -6.83
C MET A 22 6.34 5.22 -7.67
N SER A 23 6.11 4.75 -8.90
CA SER A 23 4.97 5.15 -9.73
C SER A 23 3.66 4.53 -9.25
N SER A 24 2.53 5.08 -9.64
CA SER A 24 1.21 4.42 -9.49
C SER A 24 1.05 3.33 -10.55
N LEU A 25 0.47 2.17 -10.20
CA LEU A 25 -0.03 1.19 -11.16
C LEU A 25 -1.48 1.51 -11.57
N THR A 26 -2.27 2.07 -10.64
CA THR A 26 -3.71 2.29 -10.82
C THR A 26 -4.02 3.14 -12.04
N LEU A 27 -3.37 4.30 -12.20
CA LEU A 27 -3.70 5.20 -13.30
C LEU A 27 -3.32 4.64 -14.69
N PRO A 28 -2.15 4.01 -14.89
CA PRO A 28 -1.86 3.29 -16.14
C PRO A 28 -2.88 2.19 -16.48
N VAL A 29 -3.40 1.47 -15.47
CA VAL A 29 -4.47 0.47 -15.68
C VAL A 29 -5.77 1.15 -16.09
N VAL A 30 -6.23 2.18 -15.37
CA VAL A 30 -7.45 2.92 -15.71
C VAL A 30 -7.34 3.58 -17.09
N ALA A 31 -6.17 4.10 -17.45
CA ALA A 31 -5.91 4.64 -18.78
C ALA A 31 -6.04 3.57 -19.89
N ALA A 32 -5.58 2.35 -19.61
CA ALA A 32 -5.72 1.23 -20.55
C ALA A 32 -7.17 0.75 -20.72
N LEU A 33 -8.02 0.99 -19.75
CA LEU A 33 -9.47 0.71 -19.79
C LEU A 33 -10.26 1.84 -20.48
N THR A 34 -9.66 3.02 -20.65
CA THR A 34 -10.34 4.15 -21.31
C THR A 34 -10.59 3.82 -22.77
N PRO A 35 -11.81 4.08 -23.31
CA PRO A 35 -12.14 3.77 -24.69
C PRO A 35 -11.12 4.36 -25.68
N PRO A 36 -10.73 3.65 -26.77
CA PRO A 36 -9.59 4.01 -27.61
C PRO A 36 -9.77 5.29 -28.42
N ASP A 37 -11.01 5.75 -28.58
CA ASP A 37 -11.38 7.01 -29.26
C ASP A 37 -11.36 8.22 -28.31
N VAL A 38 -11.02 8.03 -27.04
CA VAL A 38 -10.94 9.07 -26.01
C VAL A 38 -9.47 9.40 -25.72
N GLU A 39 -9.12 10.68 -25.78
CA GLU A 39 -7.79 11.14 -25.37
C GLU A 39 -7.66 11.01 -23.86
N VAL A 40 -6.56 10.41 -23.39
CA VAL A 40 -6.28 10.25 -21.96
C VAL A 40 -4.87 10.75 -21.62
N ALA A 41 -4.77 11.48 -20.51
CA ALA A 41 -3.49 11.92 -19.93
C ALA A 41 -3.45 11.57 -18.44
N ILE A 42 -2.25 11.27 -17.94
CA ILE A 42 -2.00 11.03 -16.52
C ILE A 42 -1.22 12.20 -15.93
N LEU A 43 -1.73 12.75 -14.83
CA LEU A 43 -1.12 13.83 -14.06
C LEU A 43 -0.78 13.29 -12.66
N ASP A 44 0.49 13.22 -12.33
CA ASP A 44 0.96 12.81 -11.00
C ASP A 44 1.56 14.00 -10.25
N GLU A 45 0.82 14.51 -9.27
CA GLU A 45 1.23 15.65 -8.43
C GLU A 45 2.47 15.32 -7.57
N ASN A 46 2.76 14.03 -7.34
CA ASN A 46 3.99 13.63 -6.66
C ASN A 46 5.23 13.94 -7.52
N VAL A 47 5.07 14.04 -8.82
CA VAL A 47 6.16 14.23 -9.79
C VAL A 47 6.30 15.68 -10.19
N ALA A 48 5.18 16.37 -10.47
CA ALA A 48 5.15 17.76 -10.93
C ALA A 48 3.95 18.49 -10.32
N PRO A 49 4.02 19.83 -10.17
CA PRO A 49 2.85 20.61 -9.81
C PRO A 49 1.70 20.37 -10.79
N LEU A 50 0.50 20.25 -10.24
CA LEU A 50 -0.71 20.09 -11.02
C LEU A 50 -1.20 21.46 -11.52
N ASP A 51 -1.41 21.59 -12.83
CA ASP A 51 -2.10 22.72 -13.42
C ASP A 51 -3.61 22.47 -13.38
N LEU A 52 -4.30 23.19 -12.49
CA LEU A 52 -5.74 23.09 -12.32
C LEU A 52 -6.53 23.80 -13.41
N GLU A 53 -5.89 24.64 -14.24
CA GLU A 53 -6.50 25.30 -15.39
C GLU A 53 -6.47 24.45 -16.66
N GLN A 54 -5.81 23.32 -16.66
CA GLN A 54 -5.71 22.44 -17.81
C GLN A 54 -7.10 22.02 -18.31
N PRO A 55 -7.34 22.07 -19.64
CA PRO A 55 -8.62 21.70 -20.22
C PRO A 55 -8.87 20.19 -20.14
N ALA A 56 -10.07 19.81 -19.76
CA ALA A 56 -10.57 18.45 -19.70
C ALA A 56 -12.07 18.40 -19.87
N ASP A 57 -12.58 17.29 -20.39
CA ASP A 57 -14.01 16.98 -20.43
C ASP A 57 -14.44 16.10 -19.26
N LEU A 58 -13.47 15.40 -18.64
CA LEU A 58 -13.64 14.54 -17.48
C LEU A 58 -12.35 14.47 -16.68
N VAL A 59 -12.43 14.52 -15.36
CA VAL A 59 -11.30 14.31 -14.45
C VAL A 59 -11.56 13.10 -13.57
N GLY A 60 -10.70 12.08 -13.66
CA GLY A 60 -10.70 10.90 -12.79
C GLY A 60 -9.58 10.98 -11.75
N ILE A 61 -9.92 10.93 -10.47
CA ILE A 61 -8.96 11.07 -9.37
C ILE A 61 -8.97 9.79 -8.53
N THR A 62 -7.80 9.20 -8.29
CA THR A 62 -7.66 8.07 -7.37
C THR A 62 -7.19 8.54 -6.00
N ALA A 63 -7.77 8.01 -4.92
CA ALA A 63 -7.38 8.38 -3.57
C ALA A 63 -7.18 7.19 -2.64
N LEU A 64 -6.06 7.24 -1.90
CA LEU A 64 -5.84 6.51 -0.66
C LEU A 64 -6.24 7.42 0.52
N THR A 65 -6.43 6.86 1.71
CA THR A 65 -6.88 7.64 2.86
C THR A 65 -5.99 8.87 3.15
N PRO A 66 -4.65 8.78 3.20
CA PRO A 66 -3.86 9.95 3.58
C PRO A 66 -3.82 11.08 2.53
N ASN A 67 -4.16 10.82 1.28
CA ASN A 67 -4.22 11.88 0.26
C ASN A 67 -5.65 12.27 -0.14
N ALA A 68 -6.67 11.76 0.56
CA ALA A 68 -8.06 12.10 0.31
C ALA A 68 -8.36 13.61 0.44
N PRO A 69 -7.87 14.35 1.46
CA PRO A 69 -8.09 15.78 1.54
C PRO A 69 -7.55 16.55 0.31
N ARG A 70 -6.41 16.13 -0.22
CA ARG A 70 -5.85 16.71 -1.45
C ARG A 70 -6.66 16.33 -2.67
N ALA A 71 -7.14 15.08 -2.76
CA ALA A 71 -8.03 14.63 -3.82
C ALA A 71 -9.32 15.45 -3.86
N TYR A 72 -9.91 15.74 -2.71
CA TYR A 72 -11.11 16.57 -2.58
C TYR A 72 -10.86 18.02 -3.03
N ALA A 73 -9.76 18.63 -2.60
CA ALA A 73 -9.40 19.98 -3.03
C ALA A 73 -9.20 20.08 -4.56
N ILE A 74 -8.60 19.08 -5.18
CA ILE A 74 -8.45 18.99 -6.65
C ILE A 74 -9.82 18.82 -7.31
N ALA A 75 -10.64 17.92 -6.79
CA ALA A 75 -11.99 17.65 -7.29
C ALA A 75 -12.86 18.91 -7.27
N ASP A 76 -12.89 19.61 -6.14
CA ASP A 76 -13.66 20.86 -5.98
C ASP A 76 -13.22 21.96 -6.94
N ALA A 77 -11.90 22.07 -7.21
CA ALA A 77 -11.36 23.05 -8.15
C ALA A 77 -11.82 22.79 -9.60
N PHE A 78 -11.80 21.54 -10.07
CA PHE A 78 -12.30 21.21 -11.41
C PHE A 78 -13.81 21.33 -11.52
N ARG A 79 -14.57 20.92 -10.48
CA ARG A 79 -16.04 21.10 -10.42
C ARG A 79 -16.46 22.56 -10.45
N ALA A 80 -15.72 23.45 -9.78
CA ALA A 80 -15.97 24.89 -9.82
C ALA A 80 -15.87 25.47 -11.25
N ARG A 81 -15.14 24.78 -12.14
CA ARG A 81 -15.04 25.11 -13.58
C ARG A 81 -16.11 24.42 -14.44
N GLY A 82 -17.03 23.67 -13.83
CA GLY A 82 -18.07 22.92 -14.54
C GLY A 82 -17.56 21.63 -15.21
N ILE A 83 -16.39 21.14 -14.84
CA ILE A 83 -15.82 19.89 -15.37
C ILE A 83 -16.26 18.74 -14.47
N PRO A 84 -16.92 17.70 -15.01
CA PRO A 84 -17.30 16.52 -14.24
C PRO A 84 -16.09 15.82 -13.60
N VAL A 85 -16.23 15.42 -12.32
CA VAL A 85 -15.18 14.75 -11.59
C VAL A 85 -15.63 13.38 -11.09
N VAL A 86 -14.78 12.38 -11.31
CA VAL A 86 -14.90 11.02 -10.75
C VAL A 86 -13.88 10.84 -9.65
N LEU A 87 -14.33 10.44 -8.46
CA LEU A 87 -13.47 9.92 -7.39
C LEU A 87 -13.53 8.39 -7.35
N GLY A 88 -12.39 7.74 -7.27
CA GLY A 88 -12.25 6.29 -7.14
C GLY A 88 -11.04 5.89 -6.30
N GLY A 89 -10.83 4.57 -6.16
CA GLY A 89 -9.77 4.00 -5.34
C GLY A 89 -10.24 3.61 -3.93
N VAL A 90 -9.27 3.30 -3.06
CA VAL A 90 -9.57 2.70 -1.76
C VAL A 90 -10.40 3.63 -0.88
N HIS A 91 -9.99 4.89 -0.72
CA HIS A 91 -10.68 5.79 0.19
C HIS A 91 -12.11 6.13 -0.24
N PRO A 92 -12.39 6.57 -1.50
CA PRO A 92 -13.76 6.81 -1.96
C PRO A 92 -14.67 5.58 -1.89
N THR A 93 -14.10 4.38 -2.03
CA THR A 93 -14.86 3.13 -1.86
C THR A 93 -15.28 2.90 -0.42
N LEU A 94 -14.40 3.21 0.54
CA LEU A 94 -14.62 2.95 1.96
C LEU A 94 -15.36 4.10 2.69
N VAL A 95 -15.40 5.30 2.08
CA VAL A 95 -16.08 6.50 2.62
C VAL A 95 -16.85 7.20 1.49
N PRO A 96 -17.84 6.52 0.86
CA PRO A 96 -18.46 7.00 -0.37
C PRO A 96 -19.32 8.25 -0.20
N GLU A 97 -20.01 8.40 0.93
CA GLU A 97 -20.88 9.54 1.19
C GLU A 97 -20.07 10.84 1.36
N GLU A 98 -18.87 10.78 1.97
CA GLU A 98 -17.96 11.90 2.06
C GLU A 98 -17.39 12.23 0.68
N ALA A 99 -16.88 11.22 -0.04
CA ALA A 99 -16.34 11.40 -1.39
C ALA A 99 -17.37 12.03 -2.34
N ALA A 100 -18.64 11.65 -2.21
CA ALA A 100 -19.74 12.20 -3.02
C ALA A 100 -20.03 13.69 -2.75
N GLN A 101 -19.56 14.28 -1.68
CA GLN A 101 -19.67 15.73 -1.47
C GLN A 101 -18.72 16.51 -2.38
N HIS A 102 -17.61 15.89 -2.77
CA HIS A 102 -16.52 16.49 -3.55
C HIS A 102 -16.48 16.05 -5.02
N ALA A 103 -17.29 15.09 -5.45
CA ALA A 103 -17.31 14.59 -6.83
C ALA A 103 -18.71 14.51 -7.40
N ASP A 104 -18.83 14.50 -8.71
CA ASP A 104 -20.09 14.28 -9.42
C ASP A 104 -20.39 12.78 -9.51
N ILE A 105 -19.33 11.96 -9.57
CA ILE A 105 -19.37 10.52 -9.71
C ILE A 105 -18.41 9.88 -8.71
N VAL A 106 -18.84 8.82 -8.06
CA VAL A 106 -17.97 7.97 -7.21
C VAL A 106 -17.98 6.54 -7.74
N VAL A 107 -16.78 6.03 -8.06
CA VAL A 107 -16.57 4.63 -8.43
C VAL A 107 -16.21 3.83 -7.20
N LEU A 108 -17.03 2.86 -6.85
CA LEU A 108 -16.90 1.98 -5.69
C LEU A 108 -16.30 0.65 -6.12
N GLY A 109 -15.23 0.21 -5.45
CA GLY A 109 -14.53 -1.03 -5.79
C GLY A 109 -13.58 -0.88 -6.97
N GLU A 110 -13.47 -1.94 -7.76
CA GLU A 110 -12.50 -2.03 -8.85
C GLU A 110 -13.07 -1.42 -10.14
N ALA A 111 -12.27 -0.63 -10.84
CA ALA A 111 -12.74 0.19 -11.96
C ALA A 111 -12.94 -0.60 -13.27
N GLU A 112 -12.36 -1.78 -13.39
CA GLU A 112 -12.26 -2.54 -14.64
C GLU A 112 -13.61 -2.82 -15.31
N GLY A 113 -14.61 -3.15 -14.50
CA GLY A 113 -15.96 -3.47 -15.03
C GLY A 113 -16.82 -2.24 -15.33
N VAL A 114 -16.47 -1.05 -14.84
CA VAL A 114 -17.37 0.12 -14.89
C VAL A 114 -16.74 1.36 -15.52
N TRP A 115 -15.43 1.49 -15.55
CA TRP A 115 -14.77 2.69 -16.07
C TRP A 115 -15.14 3.05 -17.53
N PRO A 116 -15.16 2.10 -18.48
CA PRO A 116 -15.58 2.41 -19.84
C PRO A 116 -17.02 2.96 -19.90
N GLN A 117 -17.93 2.43 -19.06
CA GLN A 117 -19.29 2.91 -18.98
C GLN A 117 -19.35 4.33 -18.39
N VAL A 118 -18.63 4.61 -17.32
CA VAL A 118 -18.54 5.96 -16.72
C VAL A 118 -18.14 6.99 -17.78
N VAL A 119 -17.09 6.69 -18.55
CA VAL A 119 -16.61 7.58 -19.62
C VAL A 119 -17.70 7.83 -20.67
N ARG A 120 -18.42 6.79 -21.12
CA ARG A 120 -19.49 6.92 -22.11
C ARG A 120 -20.74 7.64 -21.59
N ASP A 121 -21.07 7.44 -20.32
CA ASP A 121 -22.21 8.12 -19.71
C ASP A 121 -21.93 9.62 -19.51
N VAL A 122 -20.67 9.98 -19.18
CA VAL A 122 -20.26 11.40 -19.15
C VAL A 122 -20.30 12.03 -20.56
N GLU A 123 -19.82 11.33 -21.58
CA GLU A 123 -19.89 11.79 -22.98
C GLU A 123 -21.33 12.09 -23.43
N ARG A 124 -22.31 11.29 -22.94
CA ARG A 124 -23.75 11.47 -23.21
C ARG A 124 -24.44 12.50 -22.30
N GLY A 125 -23.75 12.98 -21.27
CA GLY A 125 -24.35 13.85 -20.24
C GLY A 125 -25.37 13.14 -19.34
N SER A 126 -25.27 11.83 -19.15
CA SER A 126 -26.28 10.99 -18.45
C SER A 126 -25.65 10.03 -17.46
N TRP A 127 -24.74 10.51 -16.61
CA TRP A 127 -24.05 9.69 -15.62
C TRP A 127 -24.85 9.51 -14.33
N GLN A 128 -24.51 8.42 -13.60
CA GLN A 128 -25.01 8.14 -12.25
C GLN A 128 -24.07 8.71 -11.19
N ARG A 129 -24.60 8.94 -9.99
CA ARG A 129 -23.82 9.40 -8.83
C ARG A 129 -22.82 8.36 -8.35
N PHE A 130 -23.20 7.06 -8.38
CA PHE A 130 -22.39 5.96 -7.94
C PHE A 130 -22.35 4.85 -9.00
N TYR A 131 -21.15 4.38 -9.30
CA TYR A 131 -20.93 3.17 -10.09
C TYR A 131 -20.24 2.15 -9.21
N ARG A 132 -20.80 0.95 -9.14
CA ARG A 132 -20.23 -0.14 -8.35
C ARG A 132 -19.52 -1.11 -9.27
N GLY A 133 -18.17 -1.14 -9.17
CA GLY A 133 -17.36 -2.15 -9.83
C GLY A 133 -17.49 -3.49 -9.09
N GLU A 134 -17.88 -4.52 -9.80
CA GLU A 134 -17.77 -5.89 -9.31
C GLU A 134 -16.28 -6.30 -9.25
N LYS A 135 -15.99 -7.36 -8.50
CA LYS A 135 -14.66 -7.95 -8.47
C LYS A 135 -14.41 -8.67 -9.82
N PRO A 136 -13.59 -8.12 -10.74
CA PRO A 136 -13.47 -8.69 -12.07
C PRO A 136 -12.70 -10.01 -12.05
N ASP A 137 -12.94 -10.84 -13.07
CA ASP A 137 -11.97 -11.83 -13.48
C ASP A 137 -10.70 -11.09 -13.97
N LEU A 138 -9.54 -11.51 -13.53
CA LEU A 138 -8.30 -10.84 -13.88
C LEU A 138 -7.72 -11.32 -15.21
N ARG A 139 -8.38 -12.23 -15.92
CA ARG A 139 -8.01 -12.67 -17.26
C ARG A 139 -8.25 -11.57 -18.29
N GLY A 140 -7.33 -11.43 -19.24
CA GLY A 140 -7.46 -10.49 -20.35
C GLY A 140 -7.43 -9.03 -19.94
N LEU A 141 -6.92 -8.69 -18.76
CA LEU A 141 -6.72 -7.29 -18.39
C LEU A 141 -5.78 -6.61 -19.38
N PRO A 142 -6.09 -5.38 -19.84
CA PRO A 142 -5.23 -4.67 -20.77
C PRO A 142 -3.88 -4.34 -20.12
N MET A 143 -2.86 -4.25 -20.97
CA MET A 143 -1.53 -3.82 -20.53
C MET A 143 -1.58 -2.37 -20.03
N PRO A 144 -1.01 -2.07 -18.84
CA PRO A 144 -1.00 -0.72 -18.30
C PRO A 144 -0.31 0.28 -19.24
N ARG A 145 -0.88 1.45 -19.41
CA ARG A 145 -0.39 2.54 -20.28
C ARG A 145 0.81 3.26 -19.64
N TRP A 146 1.93 2.55 -19.49
CA TRP A 146 3.20 3.08 -18.97
C TRP A 146 3.78 4.20 -19.83
N ASP A 147 3.42 4.24 -21.11
CA ASP A 147 3.79 5.27 -22.07
C ASP A 147 3.28 6.67 -21.69
N LEU A 148 2.22 6.76 -20.89
CA LEU A 148 1.65 8.01 -20.39
C LEU A 148 2.38 8.59 -19.17
N LEU A 149 3.37 7.87 -18.62
CA LEU A 149 4.17 8.35 -17.50
C LEU A 149 5.57 8.80 -17.97
N ASP A 150 6.07 9.91 -17.42
CA ASP A 150 7.48 10.28 -17.60
C ASP A 150 8.38 9.42 -16.69
N ASN A 151 8.77 8.25 -17.20
CA ASN A 151 9.55 7.25 -16.48
C ASN A 151 10.90 7.77 -15.92
N ARG A 152 11.43 8.92 -16.43
CA ARG A 152 12.66 9.54 -15.91
C ARG A 152 12.48 10.13 -14.52
N ARG A 153 11.24 10.41 -14.12
CA ARG A 153 10.90 11.02 -12.83
C ARG A 153 10.65 10.01 -11.72
N TYR A 154 10.62 8.71 -12.06
CA TYR A 154 10.45 7.62 -11.09
C TYR A 154 11.71 6.77 -10.97
N PHE A 155 11.85 6.06 -9.86
CA PHE A 155 12.84 5.00 -9.77
C PHE A 155 12.50 3.89 -10.79
N PRO A 156 13.53 3.27 -11.39
CA PRO A 156 13.34 2.29 -12.45
C PRO A 156 12.92 0.92 -11.88
N VAL A 157 11.78 0.88 -11.22
CA VAL A 157 11.16 -0.32 -10.66
C VAL A 157 9.69 -0.35 -11.12
N PRO A 158 9.40 -0.91 -12.31
CA PRO A 158 8.03 -1.04 -12.79
C PRO A 158 7.22 -1.90 -11.84
N LYS A 159 5.93 -1.63 -11.78
CA LYS A 159 4.97 -2.39 -11.01
C LYS A 159 4.15 -3.29 -11.90
N MET A 160 3.77 -4.43 -11.36
CA MET A 160 2.81 -5.32 -11.98
C MET A 160 2.01 -6.05 -10.91
N GLU A 161 0.97 -6.73 -11.33
CA GLU A 161 0.09 -7.48 -10.46
C GLU A 161 -0.20 -8.85 -11.07
N ALA A 162 -0.08 -9.90 -10.27
CA ALA A 162 -0.43 -11.26 -10.66
C ALA A 162 -1.71 -11.74 -9.95
N SER A 163 -2.00 -11.19 -8.76
CA SER A 163 -3.21 -11.55 -8.01
C SER A 163 -3.75 -10.41 -7.16
N ARG A 164 -5.02 -10.47 -6.81
CA ARG A 164 -5.73 -9.55 -5.89
C ARG A 164 -6.39 -10.29 -4.76
N GLY A 165 -6.47 -9.64 -3.59
CA GLY A 165 -7.04 -10.17 -2.37
C GLY A 165 -6.00 -10.75 -1.43
N CYS A 166 -6.45 -11.18 -0.24
CA CYS A 166 -5.60 -11.83 0.75
C CYS A 166 -6.47 -12.78 1.58
N PRO A 167 -6.06 -14.04 1.79
CA PRO A 167 -6.89 -15.01 2.52
C PRO A 167 -7.01 -14.71 4.02
N PHE A 168 -6.13 -13.84 4.54
CA PHE A 168 -6.14 -13.43 5.93
C PHE A 168 -7.15 -12.30 6.18
N ASN A 169 -7.58 -12.17 7.44
CA ASN A 169 -8.52 -11.14 7.89
C ASN A 169 -7.92 -10.34 9.06
N CYS A 170 -6.83 -9.64 8.80
CA CYS A 170 -6.22 -8.80 9.82
C CYS A 170 -7.14 -7.62 10.13
N THR A 171 -7.40 -7.37 11.43
CA THR A 171 -8.39 -6.39 11.92
C THR A 171 -8.12 -4.94 11.49
N PHE A 172 -6.87 -4.62 11.18
CA PHE A 172 -6.42 -3.26 10.78
C PHE A 172 -6.24 -3.07 9.29
N CYS A 173 -6.39 -4.14 8.47
CA CYS A 173 -5.96 -4.14 7.07
C CYS A 173 -7.03 -3.63 6.12
N SER A 174 -6.78 -2.48 5.47
CA SER A 174 -7.66 -1.92 4.44
C SER A 174 -7.69 -2.77 3.14
N THR A 175 -6.69 -3.61 2.90
CA THR A 175 -6.67 -4.52 1.75
C THR A 175 -7.87 -5.47 1.76
N THR A 176 -8.15 -6.07 2.92
CA THR A 176 -9.30 -6.98 3.07
C THR A 176 -10.63 -6.24 2.94
N ALA A 177 -10.70 -5.01 3.46
CA ALA A 177 -11.89 -4.17 3.33
C ALA A 177 -12.18 -3.80 1.86
N PHE A 178 -11.15 -3.60 1.03
CA PHE A 178 -11.29 -3.21 -0.37
C PHE A 178 -11.37 -4.42 -1.32
N PHE A 179 -10.34 -5.29 -1.33
CA PHE A 179 -10.26 -6.42 -2.28
C PHE A 179 -11.03 -7.67 -1.81
N GLY A 180 -11.34 -7.76 -0.50
CA GLY A 180 -11.93 -8.95 0.10
C GLY A 180 -10.91 -10.06 0.37
N ARG A 181 -11.44 -11.20 0.88
CA ARG A 181 -10.65 -12.37 1.26
C ARG A 181 -10.47 -13.38 0.14
N GLN A 182 -11.34 -13.31 -0.90
CA GLN A 182 -11.24 -14.20 -2.05
C GLN A 182 -10.07 -13.77 -2.93
N MET A 183 -9.12 -14.68 -3.10
CA MET A 183 -8.00 -14.49 -4.02
C MET A 183 -8.45 -14.65 -5.46
N ARG A 184 -8.05 -13.74 -6.34
CA ARG A 184 -8.26 -13.78 -7.78
C ARG A 184 -6.90 -13.68 -8.48
N TYR A 185 -6.75 -14.37 -9.58
CA TYR A 185 -5.45 -14.59 -10.21
C TYR A 185 -5.51 -14.29 -11.71
N ARG A 186 -4.46 -13.66 -12.21
CA ARG A 186 -4.21 -13.59 -13.66
C ARG A 186 -3.65 -14.93 -14.15
N PRO A 187 -3.94 -15.35 -15.39
CA PRO A 187 -3.21 -16.46 -16.01
C PRO A 187 -1.71 -16.21 -15.96
N VAL A 188 -0.95 -17.22 -15.60
CA VAL A 188 0.51 -17.12 -15.41
C VAL A 188 1.20 -16.70 -16.71
N GLU A 189 0.67 -17.15 -17.86
CA GLU A 189 1.15 -16.83 -19.22
C GLU A 189 1.00 -15.33 -19.52
N GLU A 190 -0.09 -14.70 -19.07
CA GLU A 190 -0.31 -13.25 -19.24
C GLU A 190 0.67 -12.44 -18.38
N VAL A 191 0.95 -12.90 -17.16
CA VAL A 191 1.93 -12.28 -16.26
C VAL A 191 3.33 -12.36 -16.89
N ALA A 192 3.73 -13.54 -17.38
CA ALA A 192 5.01 -13.73 -18.07
C ALA A 192 5.10 -12.90 -19.36
N ALA A 193 4.01 -12.81 -20.14
CA ALA A 193 3.95 -11.98 -21.34
C ALA A 193 4.15 -10.49 -21.01
N GLU A 194 3.51 -9.98 -19.95
CA GLU A 194 3.72 -8.60 -19.48
C GLU A 194 5.18 -8.34 -19.12
N ILE A 195 5.81 -9.24 -18.37
CA ILE A 195 7.23 -9.13 -18.02
C ILE A 195 8.12 -9.00 -19.26
N ARG A 196 7.83 -9.72 -20.33
CA ARG A 196 8.62 -9.65 -21.59
C ARG A 196 8.54 -8.29 -22.27
N THR A 197 7.47 -7.52 -22.02
CA THR A 197 7.31 -6.16 -22.56
C THR A 197 8.04 -5.10 -21.76
N LEU A 198 8.44 -5.41 -20.51
CA LEU A 198 9.13 -4.46 -19.65
C LEU A 198 10.52 -4.13 -20.21
N ASP A 199 10.88 -2.86 -20.12
CA ASP A 199 12.20 -2.41 -20.51
C ASP A 199 13.27 -3.05 -19.59
N ARG A 200 14.16 -3.86 -20.17
CA ARG A 200 15.21 -4.57 -19.43
C ARG A 200 16.28 -3.66 -18.79
N ARG A 201 16.20 -2.35 -19.01
CA ARG A 201 16.99 -1.37 -18.25
C ARG A 201 16.53 -1.23 -16.80
N PHE A 202 15.36 -1.74 -16.46
CA PHE A 202 14.88 -1.78 -15.09
C PHE A 202 15.67 -2.81 -14.27
N SER A 203 16.06 -2.39 -13.05
CA SER A 203 16.87 -3.22 -12.15
C SER A 203 16.07 -4.29 -11.43
N ALA A 204 14.77 -4.05 -11.23
CA ALA A 204 13.84 -4.98 -10.57
C ALA A 204 12.40 -4.67 -10.95
N VAL A 205 11.52 -5.64 -10.78
CA VAL A 205 10.04 -5.51 -10.92
C VAL A 205 9.42 -5.62 -9.54
N PHE A 206 8.46 -4.75 -9.21
CA PHE A 206 7.68 -4.88 -7.99
C PHE A 206 6.32 -5.53 -8.28
N ILE A 207 6.15 -6.78 -7.86
CA ILE A 207 4.88 -7.49 -7.95
C ILE A 207 4.03 -7.05 -6.74
N THR A 208 2.95 -6.30 -7.02
CA THR A 208 2.18 -5.57 -6.00
C THR A 208 1.08 -6.40 -5.33
N ASP A 209 1.09 -7.71 -5.55
CA ASP A 209 0.15 -8.66 -4.94
C ASP A 209 0.10 -8.46 -3.42
N ASN A 210 -1.09 -8.52 -2.84
CA ASN A 210 -1.27 -8.38 -1.39
C ASN A 210 -0.67 -9.56 -0.60
N ASN A 211 -0.62 -10.75 -1.22
CA ASN A 211 0.06 -11.93 -0.71
C ASN A 211 0.33 -12.90 -1.87
N ILE A 212 1.50 -12.82 -2.47
CA ILE A 212 1.87 -13.61 -3.66
C ILE A 212 1.82 -15.13 -3.40
N VAL A 213 1.96 -15.55 -2.15
CA VAL A 213 1.88 -16.97 -1.72
C VAL A 213 0.54 -17.32 -1.07
N GLY A 214 -0.47 -16.48 -1.24
CA GLY A 214 -1.82 -16.70 -0.66
C GLY A 214 -2.49 -18.00 -1.14
N ARG A 215 -2.13 -18.51 -2.33
CA ARG A 215 -2.41 -19.86 -2.83
C ARG A 215 -1.11 -20.51 -3.33
N PRO A 216 -0.56 -21.46 -2.58
CA PRO A 216 0.76 -22.04 -2.89
C PRO A 216 0.86 -22.64 -4.29
N ASP A 217 -0.19 -23.32 -4.79
CA ASP A 217 -0.16 -23.95 -6.11
C ASP A 217 0.03 -22.91 -7.23
N TYR A 218 -0.76 -21.83 -7.20
CA TYR A 218 -0.61 -20.72 -8.14
C TYR A 218 0.77 -20.06 -8.04
N ALA A 219 1.28 -19.89 -6.80
CA ALA A 219 2.60 -19.31 -6.60
C ALA A 219 3.72 -20.20 -7.18
N ARG A 220 3.60 -21.55 -7.09
CA ARG A 220 4.53 -22.47 -7.74
C ARG A 220 4.51 -22.31 -9.26
N GLU A 221 3.32 -22.31 -9.87
CA GLU A 221 3.15 -22.12 -11.31
C GLU A 221 3.75 -20.77 -11.75
N LEU A 222 3.44 -19.69 -11.04
CA LEU A 222 3.97 -18.37 -11.32
C LEU A 222 5.51 -18.35 -11.24
N PHE A 223 6.09 -18.82 -10.14
CA PHE A 223 7.54 -18.79 -9.98
C PHE A 223 8.25 -19.67 -11.01
N GLN A 224 7.69 -20.81 -11.38
CA GLN A 224 8.22 -21.63 -12.47
C GLN A 224 8.22 -20.88 -13.81
N ALA A 225 7.15 -20.17 -14.12
CA ALA A 225 7.05 -19.38 -15.35
C ALA A 225 7.99 -18.15 -15.36
N LEU A 226 8.36 -17.63 -14.19
CA LEU A 226 9.29 -16.50 -14.08
C LEU A 226 10.78 -16.91 -14.22
N ILE A 227 11.15 -18.16 -13.98
CA ILE A 227 12.55 -18.63 -14.08
C ILE A 227 13.17 -18.30 -15.47
N PRO A 228 12.54 -18.63 -16.61
CA PRO A 228 13.13 -18.33 -17.92
C PRO A 228 13.20 -16.83 -18.23
N GLU A 229 12.40 -16.02 -17.60
CA GLU A 229 12.35 -14.55 -17.85
C GLU A 229 13.58 -13.82 -17.30
N ARG A 230 14.33 -14.43 -16.36
CA ARG A 230 15.58 -13.91 -15.78
C ARG A 230 15.46 -12.49 -15.25
N ILE A 231 14.34 -12.20 -14.59
CA ILE A 231 14.10 -10.91 -13.92
C ILE A 231 14.56 -10.96 -12.47
N THR A 232 14.79 -9.78 -11.91
CA THR A 232 14.81 -9.60 -10.45
C THR A 232 13.46 -9.06 -10.02
N TRP A 233 12.86 -9.60 -8.98
CA TRP A 233 11.58 -9.10 -8.50
C TRP A 233 11.52 -8.95 -6.98
N ILE A 234 10.62 -8.07 -6.55
CA ILE A 234 10.26 -7.81 -5.15
C ILE A 234 8.76 -8.03 -5.03
N GLY A 235 8.29 -8.61 -3.94
CA GLY A 235 6.84 -8.83 -3.72
C GLY A 235 6.47 -8.85 -2.26
N GLN A 236 5.17 -9.08 -1.98
CA GLN A 236 4.65 -9.21 -0.63
C GLN A 236 4.22 -10.66 -0.38
N ALA A 237 4.63 -11.21 0.74
CA ALA A 237 4.33 -12.59 1.11
C ALA A 237 3.99 -12.73 2.61
N SER A 238 3.19 -13.73 2.93
CA SER A 238 3.09 -14.18 4.32
C SER A 238 4.34 -14.95 4.73
N LEU A 239 4.65 -14.94 6.04
CA LEU A 239 5.80 -15.63 6.60
C LEU A 239 5.75 -17.17 6.37
N THR A 240 4.58 -17.70 6.01
CA THR A 240 4.39 -19.13 5.71
C THR A 240 5.30 -19.67 4.61
N ILE A 241 5.75 -18.81 3.68
CA ILE A 241 6.71 -19.20 2.64
C ILE A 241 7.99 -19.80 3.22
N ALA A 242 8.41 -19.36 4.41
CA ALA A 242 9.64 -19.86 5.05
C ALA A 242 9.55 -21.34 5.46
N TYR A 243 8.34 -21.90 5.54
CA TYR A 243 8.08 -23.28 5.97
C TYR A 243 7.66 -24.20 4.82
N ASP A 244 7.66 -23.69 3.59
CA ASP A 244 7.50 -24.44 2.35
C ASP A 244 8.84 -24.36 1.57
N GLU A 245 9.70 -25.33 1.77
CA GLU A 245 11.07 -25.30 1.21
C GLU A 245 11.07 -25.29 -0.31
N GLU A 246 10.16 -26.03 -0.95
CA GLU A 246 10.04 -26.08 -2.40
C GLU A 246 9.61 -24.71 -2.95
N LEU A 247 8.59 -24.10 -2.35
CA LEU A 247 8.10 -22.78 -2.76
C LEU A 247 9.14 -21.70 -2.55
N LEU A 248 9.89 -21.76 -1.44
CA LEU A 248 10.97 -20.82 -1.15
C LEU A 248 12.14 -20.97 -2.14
N ASP A 249 12.49 -22.19 -2.52
CA ASP A 249 13.48 -22.48 -3.56
C ASP A 249 13.03 -21.94 -4.94
N LEU A 250 11.79 -22.18 -5.30
CA LEU A 250 11.22 -21.66 -6.55
C LEU A 250 11.21 -20.14 -6.57
N ALA A 251 10.85 -19.48 -5.46
CA ALA A 251 10.93 -18.03 -5.33
C ALA A 251 12.36 -17.53 -5.59
N ALA A 252 13.37 -18.12 -4.95
CA ALA A 252 14.77 -17.75 -5.16
C ALA A 252 15.19 -17.93 -6.62
N ARG A 253 14.90 -19.08 -7.22
CA ARG A 253 15.26 -19.42 -8.61
C ARG A 253 14.55 -18.54 -9.62
N SER A 254 13.34 -18.06 -9.33
CA SER A 254 12.57 -17.14 -10.19
C SER A 254 13.08 -15.70 -10.14
N GLY A 255 14.11 -15.41 -9.32
CA GLY A 255 14.71 -14.09 -9.18
C GLY A 255 14.12 -13.24 -8.06
N CYS A 256 13.47 -13.84 -7.08
CA CYS A 256 13.03 -13.10 -5.88
C CYS A 256 14.22 -12.49 -5.17
N HIS A 257 14.25 -11.18 -5.06
CA HIS A 257 15.33 -10.44 -4.41
C HIS A 257 14.95 -9.97 -3.01
N ALA A 258 13.68 -9.65 -2.81
CA ALA A 258 13.17 -9.25 -1.49
C ALA A 258 11.68 -9.56 -1.33
N LEU A 259 11.28 -9.86 -0.11
CA LEU A 259 9.89 -10.04 0.28
C LEU A 259 9.51 -9.05 1.39
N LEU A 260 8.40 -8.34 1.19
CA LEU A 260 7.71 -7.65 2.27
C LEU A 260 6.96 -8.71 3.08
N ILE A 261 7.30 -8.83 4.35
CA ILE A 261 6.71 -9.82 5.26
C ILE A 261 6.12 -9.14 6.48
N GLY A 262 4.82 -9.35 6.68
CA GLY A 262 4.12 -8.87 7.87
C GLY A 262 4.40 -9.73 9.08
N PHE A 263 5.27 -9.27 9.99
CA PHE A 263 5.44 -9.82 11.33
C PHE A 263 4.36 -9.30 12.27
N GLU A 264 3.98 -8.06 12.11
CA GLU A 264 3.00 -7.25 12.82
C GLU A 264 3.40 -7.02 14.28
N SER A 265 3.34 -8.05 15.13
CA SER A 265 3.70 -7.98 16.54
C SER A 265 4.66 -9.10 16.94
N LEU A 266 5.46 -8.82 17.98
CA LEU A 266 6.34 -9.82 18.62
C LEU A 266 5.67 -10.46 19.85
N SER A 267 4.42 -10.08 20.17
CA SER A 267 3.66 -10.67 21.26
C SER A 267 2.50 -11.52 20.75
N PRO A 268 2.22 -12.67 21.38
CA PRO A 268 1.05 -13.48 21.06
C PRO A 268 -0.28 -12.70 21.17
N GLU A 269 -0.39 -11.82 22.15
CA GLU A 269 -1.58 -11.01 22.39
C GLU A 269 -1.79 -10.00 21.27
N GLY A 270 -0.73 -9.30 20.82
CA GLY A 270 -0.78 -8.38 19.69
C GLY A 270 -1.15 -9.12 18.39
N LEU A 271 -0.64 -10.33 18.16
CA LEU A 271 -1.03 -11.15 17.02
C LEU A 271 -2.47 -11.64 17.10
N ALA A 272 -2.98 -11.93 18.29
CA ALA A 272 -4.38 -12.27 18.51
C ALA A 272 -5.29 -11.08 18.21
N GLU A 273 -4.95 -9.88 18.70
CA GLU A 273 -5.67 -8.63 18.40
C GLU A 273 -5.66 -8.29 16.92
N ALA A 274 -4.52 -8.47 16.26
CA ALA A 274 -4.37 -8.30 14.82
C ALA A 274 -5.12 -9.35 13.98
N ASN A 275 -5.66 -10.40 14.60
CA ASN A 275 -6.18 -11.61 13.95
C ASN A 275 -5.16 -12.28 13.00
N LYS A 276 -3.87 -12.18 13.34
CA LYS A 276 -2.75 -12.76 12.57
C LYS A 276 -2.38 -14.15 13.14
N LYS A 277 -3.35 -15.02 13.30
CA LYS A 277 -3.20 -16.34 13.95
C LYS A 277 -2.11 -17.22 13.32
N VAL A 278 -1.90 -17.09 12.02
CA VAL A 278 -0.86 -17.84 11.29
C VAL A 278 0.54 -17.55 11.82
N ASN A 279 0.81 -16.35 12.33
CA ASN A 279 2.11 -15.98 12.87
C ASN A 279 2.35 -16.49 14.29
N GLN A 280 1.31 -16.86 15.05
CA GLN A 280 1.44 -17.27 16.46
C GLN A 280 2.18 -18.61 16.64
N ILE A 281 2.19 -19.46 15.61
CA ILE A 281 2.80 -20.79 15.63
C ILE A 281 4.16 -20.82 14.93
N LEU A 282 4.65 -19.69 14.42
CA LEU A 282 5.85 -19.61 13.62
C LEU A 282 7.03 -19.06 14.44
N ASP A 283 8.18 -19.68 14.31
CA ASP A 283 9.44 -19.14 14.82
C ASP A 283 9.97 -18.10 13.84
N TYR A 284 9.95 -16.85 14.24
CA TYR A 284 10.37 -15.71 13.40
C TYR A 284 11.87 -15.75 13.06
N GLU A 285 12.71 -16.13 14.02
CA GLU A 285 14.17 -16.16 13.80
C GLU A 285 14.56 -17.25 12.81
N GLU A 286 13.99 -18.44 12.98
CA GLU A 286 14.21 -19.54 12.03
C GLU A 286 13.63 -19.21 10.64
N ALA A 287 12.44 -18.63 10.56
CA ALA A 287 11.84 -18.21 9.29
C ALA A 287 12.73 -17.21 8.55
N ILE A 288 13.23 -16.18 9.25
CA ILE A 288 14.17 -15.19 8.71
C ILE A 288 15.45 -15.87 8.22
N ALA A 289 16.01 -16.77 9.01
CA ALA A 289 17.23 -17.49 8.65
C ALA A 289 17.05 -18.34 7.40
N ARG A 290 15.91 -19.03 7.25
CA ARG A 290 15.57 -19.83 6.05
C ARG A 290 15.50 -18.96 4.79
N ILE A 291 14.84 -17.80 4.86
CA ILE A 291 14.70 -16.87 3.74
C ILE A 291 16.07 -16.29 3.35
N HIS A 292 16.87 -15.85 4.34
CA HIS A 292 18.20 -15.31 4.08
C HIS A 292 19.14 -16.37 3.47
N ARG A 293 19.08 -17.65 3.91
CA ARG A 293 19.86 -18.74 3.32
C ARG A 293 19.59 -18.97 1.83
N ARG A 294 18.43 -18.56 1.33
CA ARG A 294 18.07 -18.62 -0.11
C ARG A 294 18.46 -17.35 -0.88
N GLY A 295 19.19 -16.40 -0.27
CA GLY A 295 19.60 -15.16 -0.92
C GLY A 295 18.45 -14.15 -1.11
N ILE A 296 17.39 -14.25 -0.32
CA ILE A 296 16.24 -13.35 -0.37
C ILE A 296 16.30 -12.37 0.81
N ALA A 297 16.20 -11.07 0.55
CA ALA A 297 16.11 -10.06 1.60
C ALA A 297 14.71 -9.97 2.17
N ILE A 298 14.61 -9.46 3.40
CA ILE A 298 13.33 -9.20 4.05
C ILE A 298 13.15 -7.70 4.24
N ILE A 299 11.99 -7.20 3.82
CA ILE A 299 11.41 -5.94 4.25
C ILE A 299 10.40 -6.31 5.33
N GLY A 300 10.79 -6.19 6.60
CA GLY A 300 9.99 -6.67 7.72
C GLY A 300 9.01 -5.63 8.21
N CYS A 301 7.70 -5.90 8.11
CA CYS A 301 6.64 -5.00 8.53
C CYS A 301 6.25 -5.30 9.97
N PHE A 302 6.31 -4.27 10.83
CA PHE A 302 5.95 -4.31 12.25
C PHE A 302 4.96 -3.20 12.54
N VAL A 303 4.01 -3.47 13.42
CA VAL A 303 3.01 -2.50 13.88
C VAL A 303 3.18 -2.31 15.40
N VAL A 304 3.17 -1.08 15.86
CA VAL A 304 3.17 -0.72 17.29
C VAL A 304 1.92 0.06 17.65
N GLY A 305 1.46 -0.10 18.89
CA GLY A 305 0.27 0.59 19.41
C GLY A 305 -0.96 -0.30 19.53
N PHE A 306 -0.81 -1.64 19.50
CA PHE A 306 -1.86 -2.58 19.89
C PHE A 306 -2.26 -2.36 21.37
N ASP A 307 -3.45 -2.78 21.75
CA ASP A 307 -3.97 -2.55 23.10
C ASP A 307 -3.13 -3.21 24.21
N HIS A 308 -2.37 -4.26 23.86
CA HIS A 308 -1.44 -4.93 24.77
C HIS A 308 -0.04 -4.31 24.83
N ASP A 309 0.26 -3.38 23.94
CA ASP A 309 1.56 -2.73 23.89
C ASP A 309 1.70 -1.69 25.02
N ASP A 310 2.79 -1.78 25.75
CA ASP A 310 3.30 -0.73 26.61
C ASP A 310 4.58 -0.12 26.04
N THR A 311 5.17 0.84 26.72
CA THR A 311 6.37 1.54 26.23
C THR A 311 7.60 0.65 26.01
N SER A 312 7.61 -0.60 26.49
CA SER A 312 8.68 -1.56 26.26
C SER A 312 8.67 -2.15 24.84
N VAL A 313 7.53 -2.04 24.11
CA VAL A 313 7.40 -2.56 22.74
C VAL A 313 8.47 -2.01 21.81
N PHE A 314 8.85 -0.74 21.98
CA PHE A 314 9.85 -0.09 21.14
C PHE A 314 11.24 -0.70 21.30
N ALA A 315 11.66 -0.96 22.54
CA ALA A 315 12.95 -1.60 22.82
C ALA A 315 12.97 -3.03 22.32
N ARG A 316 11.93 -3.83 22.60
CA ARG A 316 11.82 -5.22 22.13
C ARG A 316 11.85 -5.32 20.62
N THR A 317 11.12 -4.44 19.91
CA THR A 317 11.11 -4.42 18.45
C THR A 317 12.47 -4.04 17.88
N ALA A 318 13.14 -3.03 18.46
CA ALA A 318 14.48 -2.64 18.02
C ALA A 318 15.50 -3.78 18.20
N GLU A 319 15.52 -4.41 19.37
CA GLU A 319 16.43 -5.51 19.68
C GLU A 319 16.20 -6.73 18.79
N PHE A 320 14.94 -7.08 18.50
CA PHE A 320 14.61 -8.15 17.57
C PHE A 320 15.16 -7.85 16.16
N ILE A 321 14.89 -6.65 15.62
CA ILE A 321 15.33 -6.24 14.29
C ILE A 321 16.87 -6.19 14.22
N GLU A 322 17.54 -5.70 15.26
CA GLU A 322 19.00 -5.66 15.33
C GLU A 322 19.62 -7.07 15.40
N ARG A 323 19.01 -7.98 16.14
CA ARG A 323 19.46 -9.39 16.27
C ARG A 323 19.25 -10.16 14.97
N THR A 324 18.09 -10.04 14.34
CA THR A 324 17.73 -10.76 13.11
C THR A 324 18.29 -10.11 11.85
N ARG A 325 18.77 -8.86 11.95
CA ARG A 325 19.41 -8.11 10.86
C ARG A 325 18.56 -8.02 9.59
N ILE A 326 17.24 -7.88 9.74
CA ILE A 326 16.32 -7.61 8.65
C ILE A 326 16.83 -6.41 7.84
N ALA A 327 16.93 -6.55 6.51
CA ALA A 327 17.56 -5.56 5.64
C ALA A 327 16.86 -4.19 5.66
N ILE A 328 15.53 -4.19 5.67
CA ILE A 328 14.69 -2.99 5.76
C ILE A 328 13.58 -3.23 6.78
N PRO A 329 13.63 -2.63 7.98
CA PRO A 329 12.54 -2.69 8.94
C PRO A 329 11.50 -1.61 8.64
N GLN A 330 10.30 -1.98 8.26
CA GLN A 330 9.17 -1.07 8.11
C GLN A 330 8.33 -1.11 9.38
N VAL A 331 8.51 -0.15 10.27
CA VAL A 331 7.69 -0.02 11.48
C VAL A 331 6.61 1.02 11.24
N THR A 332 5.39 0.72 11.61
CA THR A 332 4.22 1.60 11.49
C THR A 332 3.48 1.71 12.82
N ILE A 333 2.76 2.81 13.00
CA ILE A 333 1.79 2.98 14.07
C ILE A 333 0.47 2.35 13.64
N LEU A 334 -0.15 1.60 14.54
CA LEU A 334 -1.50 1.07 14.32
C LEU A 334 -2.44 2.20 13.92
N THR A 335 -3.07 2.08 12.76
CA THR A 335 -3.89 3.16 12.20
C THR A 335 -5.28 2.65 11.86
N PRO A 336 -6.33 3.26 12.43
CA PRO A 336 -7.71 2.83 12.23
C PRO A 336 -8.26 3.32 10.87
N PHE A 337 -7.80 2.69 9.76
CA PHE A 337 -8.26 3.02 8.42
C PHE A 337 -9.77 2.78 8.23
N PRO A 338 -10.44 3.55 7.37
CA PRO A 338 -11.86 3.34 7.03
C PRO A 338 -12.14 1.89 6.61
N GLY A 339 -13.33 1.38 6.94
CA GLY A 339 -13.78 0.05 6.57
C GLY A 339 -13.06 -1.10 7.28
N THR A 340 -12.22 -0.84 8.28
CA THR A 340 -11.52 -1.87 9.07
C THR A 340 -12.24 -2.14 10.40
N GLU A 341 -12.21 -3.39 10.85
CA GLU A 341 -12.74 -3.80 12.15
C GLU A 341 -12.12 -2.99 13.31
N LEU A 342 -10.82 -2.70 13.21
CA LEU A 342 -10.11 -1.83 14.16
C LEU A 342 -10.78 -0.46 14.29
N ARG A 343 -11.11 0.18 13.15
CA ARG A 343 -11.75 1.51 13.18
C ARG A 343 -13.12 1.46 13.82
N GLU A 344 -13.93 0.48 13.47
CA GLU A 344 -15.28 0.33 14.04
C GLU A 344 -15.21 0.15 15.55
N ARG A 345 -14.30 -0.70 16.02
CA ARG A 345 -14.07 -0.92 17.45
C ARG A 345 -13.64 0.38 18.14
N LEU A 346 -12.61 1.05 17.65
CA LEU A 346 -12.09 2.27 18.28
C LEU A 346 -13.07 3.45 18.23
N LEU A 347 -13.93 3.52 17.18
CA LEU A 347 -15.03 4.50 17.13
C LEU A 347 -16.09 4.20 18.20
N ALA A 348 -16.51 2.93 18.33
CA ALA A 348 -17.48 2.52 19.35
C ALA A 348 -16.97 2.77 20.78
N GLU A 349 -15.67 2.61 21.00
CA GLU A 349 -14.99 2.89 22.26
C GLU A 349 -14.74 4.39 22.50
N GLY A 350 -14.97 5.27 21.50
CA GLY A 350 -14.69 6.71 21.59
C GLY A 350 -13.20 7.03 21.69
N ARG A 351 -12.34 6.18 21.11
CA ARG A 351 -10.88 6.29 21.18
C ARG A 351 -10.24 6.97 19.98
N ILE A 352 -10.97 7.27 18.91
CA ILE A 352 -10.43 8.08 17.81
C ILE A 352 -10.66 9.55 18.15
N TRP A 353 -9.59 10.33 18.15
CA TRP A 353 -9.62 11.76 18.42
C TRP A 353 -9.25 12.63 17.21
N ASP A 354 -8.52 12.07 16.27
CA ASP A 354 -8.07 12.76 15.05
C ASP A 354 -8.83 12.22 13.83
N PHE A 355 -9.53 13.11 13.13
CA PHE A 355 -10.33 12.78 11.94
C PHE A 355 -9.77 13.41 10.67
N ASP A 356 -8.59 14.04 10.73
CA ASP A 356 -7.89 14.50 9.55
C ASP A 356 -7.26 13.32 8.81
N TRP A 357 -7.83 12.97 7.67
CA TRP A 357 -7.36 11.86 6.86
C TRP A 357 -5.89 11.98 6.44
N SER A 358 -5.33 13.20 6.34
CA SER A 358 -3.91 13.39 6.03
C SER A 358 -2.96 12.85 7.10
N HIS A 359 -3.47 12.59 8.29
CA HIS A 359 -2.73 11.99 9.39
C HIS A 359 -2.77 10.46 9.40
N TYR A 360 -3.61 9.84 8.55
CA TYR A 360 -3.77 8.37 8.47
C TYR A 360 -2.73 7.75 7.54
N ASP A 361 -1.45 8.01 7.79
CA ASP A 361 -0.32 7.58 6.98
C ASP A 361 0.54 6.47 7.64
N ALA A 362 0.03 5.89 8.71
CA ALA A 362 0.68 4.86 9.52
C ALA A 362 1.97 5.33 10.24
N THR A 363 2.22 6.65 10.30
CA THR A 363 3.36 7.23 11.03
C THR A 363 2.92 8.17 12.16
N ARG A 364 1.62 8.46 12.23
CA ARG A 364 1.00 9.40 13.18
C ARG A 364 -0.05 8.72 14.03
N VAL A 365 -0.07 9.09 15.30
CA VAL A 365 -1.08 8.59 16.25
C VAL A 365 -2.37 9.38 16.06
N THR A 366 -3.47 8.68 15.82
CA THR A 366 -4.81 9.26 15.58
C THR A 366 -5.85 8.77 16.60
N PHE A 367 -5.44 7.99 17.58
CA PHE A 367 -6.33 7.37 18.58
C PHE A 367 -5.66 7.32 19.96
N TYR A 368 -6.44 7.03 21.00
CA TYR A 368 -5.95 6.79 22.36
C TYR A 368 -5.53 5.32 22.52
N PRO A 369 -4.22 5.01 22.68
CA PRO A 369 -3.75 3.65 23.00
C PRO A 369 -4.27 3.21 24.39
N ALA A 370 -4.31 1.89 24.64
CA ALA A 370 -4.85 1.38 25.88
C ALA A 370 -3.89 1.49 27.08
N ARG A 371 -2.56 1.34 26.86
CA ARG A 371 -1.56 1.24 27.93
C ARG A 371 -0.43 2.27 27.86
N MET A 372 -0.58 3.27 27.03
CA MET A 372 0.32 4.41 26.93
C MET A 372 -0.43 5.63 26.44
N SER A 373 0.12 6.83 26.62
CA SER A 373 -0.49 8.03 26.04
C SER A 373 -0.22 8.13 24.54
N PRO A 374 -0.99 8.92 23.78
CA PRO A 374 -0.71 9.22 22.38
C PRO A 374 0.70 9.78 22.18
N GLU A 375 1.16 10.62 23.10
CA GLU A 375 2.51 11.22 23.09
C GLU A 375 3.59 10.16 23.29
N GLU A 376 3.39 9.24 24.26
CA GLU A 376 4.33 8.14 24.52
C GLU A 376 4.44 7.20 23.31
N LEU A 377 3.31 6.89 22.65
CA LEU A 377 3.32 6.08 21.43
C LEU A 377 4.07 6.79 20.30
N GLN A 378 3.79 8.07 20.06
CA GLN A 378 4.43 8.83 18.99
C GLN A 378 5.93 9.03 19.26
N GLU A 379 6.30 9.39 20.47
CA GLU A 379 7.72 9.59 20.81
C GLU A 379 8.50 8.28 20.83
N GLY A 380 7.87 7.20 21.31
CA GLY A 380 8.44 5.85 21.28
C GLY A 380 8.71 5.39 19.85
N TYR A 381 7.73 5.55 18.97
CA TYR A 381 7.86 5.30 17.54
C TYR A 381 9.00 6.14 16.93
N ASN A 382 9.01 7.42 17.21
CA ASN A 382 10.04 8.34 16.71
C ASN A 382 11.45 7.93 17.16
N ARG A 383 11.63 7.54 18.44
CA ARG A 383 12.90 7.01 18.97
C ARG A 383 13.30 5.71 18.28
N LEU A 384 12.34 4.79 18.09
CA LEU A 384 12.55 3.51 17.41
C LEU A 384 13.05 3.72 15.98
N VAL A 385 12.37 4.55 15.19
CA VAL A 385 12.77 4.83 13.80
C VAL A 385 14.14 5.50 13.73
N ARG A 386 14.46 6.45 14.62
CA ARG A 386 15.80 7.06 14.69
C ARG A 386 16.90 6.02 14.98
N ARG A 387 16.65 5.09 15.92
CA ARG A 387 17.58 4.00 16.26
C ARG A 387 17.82 3.10 15.05
N LEU A 388 16.75 2.60 14.44
CA LEU A 388 16.80 1.67 13.31
C LEU A 388 17.42 2.28 12.05
N TYR A 389 17.21 3.57 11.81
CA TYR A 389 17.69 4.28 10.62
C TYR A 389 18.86 5.23 10.91
N SER A 390 19.58 5.02 12.02
CA SER A 390 20.90 5.61 12.22
C SER A 390 21.88 5.05 11.18
N TYR A 391 22.85 5.84 10.74
CA TYR A 391 23.85 5.37 9.77
C TYR A 391 24.59 4.10 10.21
N PRO A 392 25.03 3.97 11.47
CA PRO A 392 25.65 2.72 11.93
C PRO A 392 24.69 1.51 11.83
N ALA A 393 23.40 1.68 12.16
CA ALA A 393 22.41 0.60 12.06
C ALA A 393 22.17 0.19 10.59
N ILE A 394 22.06 1.16 9.68
CA ILE A 394 21.93 0.91 8.23
C ILE A 394 23.15 0.11 7.73
N VAL A 395 24.36 0.60 8.01
CA VAL A 395 25.62 -0.05 7.56
C VAL A 395 25.71 -1.48 8.08
N ARG A 396 25.42 -1.70 9.37
CA ARG A 396 25.46 -3.04 9.98
C ARG A 396 24.51 -4.02 9.29
N ARG A 397 23.28 -3.60 8.98
CA ARG A 397 22.29 -4.44 8.28
C ARG A 397 22.71 -4.72 6.84
N LEU A 398 23.22 -3.72 6.12
CA LEU A 398 23.68 -3.89 4.75
C LEU A 398 24.94 -4.76 4.66
N LEU A 399 25.88 -4.63 5.58
CA LEU A 399 27.05 -5.51 5.64
C LEU A 399 26.63 -6.98 5.86
N HIS A 400 25.64 -7.22 6.72
CA HIS A 400 25.09 -8.56 6.85
C HIS A 400 24.37 -9.02 5.57
N ALA A 401 23.58 -8.16 4.97
CA ALA A 401 22.89 -8.49 3.72
C ALA A 401 23.85 -8.80 2.56
N CYS A 402 25.05 -8.19 2.55
CA CYS A 402 26.10 -8.54 1.58
C CYS A 402 26.50 -10.01 1.63
N SER A 403 26.41 -10.68 2.79
CA SER A 403 26.84 -12.08 2.94
C SER A 403 25.96 -13.06 2.18
N TYR A 404 24.70 -12.70 1.90
CA TYR A 404 23.74 -13.58 1.17
C TYR A 404 23.20 -12.98 -0.13
N LEU A 405 23.23 -11.63 -0.31
CA LEU A 405 22.80 -10.97 -1.54
C LEU A 405 23.96 -10.60 -2.48
N GLY A 406 25.21 -10.64 -2.00
CA GLY A 406 26.35 -10.17 -2.78
C GLY A 406 26.15 -8.72 -3.28
N LYS A 407 26.36 -8.48 -4.57
CA LYS A 407 26.20 -7.14 -5.19
C LYS A 407 24.75 -6.63 -5.19
N GLY A 408 23.76 -7.50 -5.03
CA GLY A 408 22.34 -7.14 -4.97
C GLY A 408 21.99 -6.20 -3.80
N VAL A 409 22.81 -6.20 -2.75
CA VAL A 409 22.62 -5.30 -1.59
C VAL A 409 22.62 -3.81 -1.95
N VAL A 410 23.28 -3.41 -3.04
CA VAL A 410 23.41 -2.00 -3.45
C VAL A 410 22.04 -1.32 -3.63
N GLY A 411 21.04 -2.06 -4.11
CA GLY A 411 19.67 -1.56 -4.27
C GLY A 411 18.96 -1.20 -2.96
N PHE A 412 19.41 -1.75 -1.82
CA PHE A 412 18.80 -1.47 -0.51
C PHE A 412 19.32 -0.18 0.15
N PHE A 413 20.45 0.35 -0.28
CA PHE A 413 20.97 1.58 0.28
C PHE A 413 20.04 2.79 0.02
N PRO A 414 19.61 3.07 -1.23
CA PRO A 414 18.62 4.12 -1.49
C PRO A 414 17.33 3.93 -0.69
N THR A 415 16.83 2.70 -0.60
CA THR A 415 15.61 2.38 0.15
C THR A 415 15.74 2.71 1.63
N ASN A 416 16.86 2.34 2.28
CA ASN A 416 17.11 2.73 3.66
C ASN A 416 17.17 4.26 3.86
N LEU A 417 17.68 5.03 2.88
CA LEU A 417 17.67 6.49 2.94
C LEU A 417 16.26 7.08 2.80
N VAL A 418 15.40 6.46 1.97
CA VAL A 418 13.97 6.82 1.89
C VAL A 418 13.29 6.65 3.24
N TYR A 419 13.42 5.48 3.86
CA TYR A 419 12.82 5.24 5.19
C TYR A 419 13.39 6.15 6.28
N ARG A 420 14.69 6.46 6.22
CA ARG A 420 15.29 7.47 7.09
C ARG A 420 14.65 8.84 6.95
N ARG A 421 14.37 9.29 5.70
CA ARG A 421 13.68 10.57 5.44
C ARG A 421 12.24 10.56 5.91
N LEU A 422 11.47 9.51 5.59
CA LEU A 422 10.11 9.34 6.08
C LEU A 422 10.04 9.44 7.60
N GLY A 423 10.96 8.77 8.30
CA GLY A 423 11.09 8.88 9.75
C GLY A 423 11.36 10.32 10.22
N GLN A 424 12.18 11.09 9.50
CA GLN A 424 12.46 12.49 9.85
C GLN A 424 11.25 13.40 9.70
N GLU A 425 10.38 13.16 8.73
CA GLU A 425 9.13 13.91 8.56
C GLU A 425 8.12 13.60 9.67
N ALA A 426 7.98 12.32 10.04
CA ALA A 426 7.16 11.90 11.17
C ALA A 426 7.60 12.54 12.51
N LEU A 427 8.89 12.87 12.68
CA LEU A 427 9.41 13.52 13.89
C LEU A 427 8.86 14.93 14.14
N ARG A 428 8.28 15.58 13.15
CA ARG A 428 7.69 16.93 13.28
C ARG A 428 6.27 16.90 13.82
N TYR A 429 5.61 15.76 13.70
CA TYR A 429 4.25 15.62 14.19
C TYR A 429 4.22 15.54 15.73
N ARG A 430 3.27 16.25 16.33
CA ARG A 430 2.96 16.19 17.75
C ARG A 430 1.47 15.89 17.89
N PRO A 431 1.09 14.79 18.55
CA PRO A 431 -0.30 14.54 18.87
C PRO A 431 -0.89 15.73 19.64
N GLN A 432 -2.10 16.13 19.26
CA GLN A 432 -2.85 17.18 19.97
C GLN A 432 -4.22 16.64 20.33
N PRO A 433 -4.30 15.60 21.20
CA PRO A 433 -5.58 15.10 21.66
C PRO A 433 -6.33 16.22 22.36
N SER A 434 -7.60 16.46 21.98
CA SER A 434 -8.40 17.50 22.61
C SER A 434 -8.53 17.20 24.11
N SER A 435 -8.32 18.23 24.95
CA SER A 435 -8.53 18.17 26.40
C SER A 435 -9.99 17.91 26.80
N ALA A 436 -10.93 18.06 25.87
CA ALA A 436 -12.33 17.66 26.00
C ALA A 436 -12.43 16.14 25.74
N GLY A 437 -12.17 15.35 26.75
CA GLY A 437 -12.34 13.92 26.73
C GLY A 437 -13.72 13.50 26.21
N LYS A 438 -13.75 12.51 25.31
CA LYS A 438 -14.92 11.73 24.90
C LYS A 438 -16.12 12.50 24.35
N GLY A 439 -15.91 13.49 23.51
CA GLY A 439 -16.97 14.09 22.70
C GLY A 439 -17.35 13.13 21.57
N ARG A 440 -18.59 12.64 21.54
CA ARG A 440 -19.13 11.90 20.38
C ARG A 440 -19.02 12.78 19.15
N PRO A 441 -18.38 12.35 18.04
CA PRO A 441 -18.53 13.03 16.76
C PRO A 441 -20.00 12.98 16.34
N ALA A 442 -20.45 14.01 15.64
CA ALA A 442 -21.76 14.03 15.00
C ALA A 442 -21.90 12.73 14.19
N GLN A 443 -23.01 12.04 14.42
CA GLN A 443 -23.39 10.71 13.93
C GLN A 443 -22.76 10.32 12.57
N VAL A 444 -21.59 9.68 12.60
CA VAL A 444 -21.15 8.85 11.48
C VAL A 444 -21.96 7.56 11.58
N ARG A 445 -22.94 7.38 10.70
CA ARG A 445 -23.67 6.13 10.64
C ARG A 445 -22.68 5.01 10.32
N PRO A 446 -22.72 3.87 11.03
CA PRO A 446 -21.85 2.75 10.70
C PRO A 446 -22.14 2.31 9.27
N ILE A 447 -21.12 2.25 8.44
CA ILE A 447 -21.20 1.70 7.08
C ILE A 447 -21.35 0.19 7.25
N PRO A 448 -22.41 -0.45 6.70
CA PRO A 448 -22.50 -1.91 6.76
C PRO A 448 -21.28 -2.51 6.06
N LEU A 449 -20.53 -3.33 6.78
CA LEU A 449 -19.50 -4.16 6.18
C LEU A 449 -20.06 -4.91 4.98
N ILE A 450 -19.44 -4.77 3.83
CA ILE A 450 -19.69 -5.64 2.68
C ILE A 450 -19.02 -6.98 3.01
N VAL A 451 -19.65 -7.73 3.91
CA VAL A 451 -19.25 -9.11 4.18
C VAL A 451 -20.05 -9.95 3.20
N ASP A 452 -19.38 -10.46 2.17
CA ASP A 452 -19.91 -11.55 1.36
C ASP A 452 -20.20 -12.73 2.31
N ARG A 453 -21.48 -13.12 2.39
CA ARG A 453 -21.90 -14.40 3.01
C ARG A 453 -21.50 -15.55 2.12
#